data_d60f7cb518f0cf0606619807bb8dd7d8
#
_entry.id   d60f7cb518f0cf0606619807bb8dd7d8
#
_cell.length_a   1.000
_cell.length_b   1.000
_cell.length_c   1.000
_cell.angle_alpha   90.00
_cell.angle_beta   90.00
_cell.angle_gamma   90.00
#
_symmetry.space_group_name_H-M   'P 1'
#
loop_
_entity.id
_entity.type
_entity.pdbx_description
1 polymer ?
#
loop_
_entity_poly.entity_id
_entity_poly.type
_entity_poly.pdbx_seq_one_letter_code
_entity_poly.pdbx_strand_id
1 'polypeptide(L)'
;MSIQQEKIKELVERRASARLGGGQKRIDAQHQKGKLTARERLALLLDEGSFEEFDMFVQHRCTNFGMENTKFDGDGVVTGMGTIDGRLVYVSAQDFTVSGGSMSETMAMKISKVMDMAVRNGAPYIGLNDSGGARIQEGICSLAGYGEIFERNILASGVVPQISGIFGPCAGGAVYSPALTDFTVMIKDTSYMFLTGPGVVKTVTGEVVTQEELGGASVHATKSGVAHFAADSEEAGLQTIRDILGFLPSNNREEAPFVETADPAGRVDDALNDIIPDNPNKAYDMYGVIGSIVDDGKFLEVHQSWAKNIIVGFARMNGRSVGIVANQPKILAGVLDINASRKAARFVRFCDAFNIPLVTLVDVPGFLCGTQQEYGGIITNGAKLLYAYGEATVPKVTVTLRKSYGGAHITMSCKQLRGDINYAWPSANIAVMGAEGAVEILKNIDAKEYNDLFCNPYNAASYGYIDDVIEPRNTRFRVIRALEQLAGKKQQNPWKKHDNLPL
;
A
#
# COMPACT_ATOMS: atom_id res chain seq x y z
N MET A 1 -15.31 51.92 16.42
CA MET A 1 -14.94 50.52 16.67
C MET A 1 -13.89 50.50 17.78
N SER A 2 -13.86 49.53 18.66
CA SER A 2 -12.75 49.43 19.62
C SER A 2 -11.48 48.97 18.91
N ILE A 3 -10.30 49.29 19.45
CA ILE A 3 -9.00 48.81 18.93
C ILE A 3 -8.99 47.27 18.74
N GLN A 4 -9.61 46.57 19.65
CA GLN A 4 -9.73 45.11 19.54
C GLN A 4 -10.61 44.67 18.37
N GLN A 5 -11.70 45.38 18.10
CA GLN A 5 -12.56 45.08 16.93
C GLN A 5 -11.84 45.35 15.60
N GLU A 6 -11.00 46.37 15.55
CA GLU A 6 -10.18 46.64 14.35
C GLU A 6 -9.14 45.56 14.12
N LYS A 7 -8.47 45.07 15.18
CA LYS A 7 -7.52 43.95 15.08
C LYS A 7 -8.18 42.66 14.67
N ILE A 8 -9.38 42.37 15.17
CA ILE A 8 -10.17 41.19 14.76
C ILE A 8 -10.55 41.29 13.28
N LYS A 9 -10.96 42.48 12.83
CA LYS A 9 -11.29 42.69 11.41
C LYS A 9 -10.06 42.47 10.53
N GLU A 10 -8.90 43.02 10.89
CA GLU A 10 -7.64 42.76 10.20
C GLU A 10 -7.28 41.27 10.13
N LEU A 11 -7.44 40.52 11.24
CA LEU A 11 -7.21 39.07 11.25
C LEU A 11 -8.12 38.32 10.27
N VAL A 12 -9.42 38.67 10.24
CA VAL A 12 -10.39 38.07 9.33
C VAL A 12 -10.03 38.32 7.87
N GLU A 13 -9.64 39.55 7.53
CA GLU A 13 -9.20 39.95 6.19
C GLU A 13 -7.91 39.22 5.77
N ARG A 14 -6.91 39.15 6.65
CA ARG A 14 -5.67 38.39 6.39
C ARG A 14 -5.93 36.91 6.18
N ARG A 15 -6.77 36.28 7.00
CA ARG A 15 -7.17 34.87 6.83
C ARG A 15 -7.90 34.64 5.50
N ALA A 16 -8.79 35.54 5.12
CA ALA A 16 -9.50 35.47 3.84
C ALA A 16 -8.52 35.55 2.66
N SER A 17 -7.53 36.47 2.73
CA SER A 17 -6.48 36.60 1.72
C SER A 17 -5.58 35.37 1.65
N ALA A 18 -5.12 34.83 2.80
CA ALA A 18 -4.27 33.64 2.87
C ALA A 18 -4.96 32.40 2.25
N ARG A 19 -6.28 32.29 2.42
CA ARG A 19 -7.08 31.18 1.84
C ARG A 19 -7.15 31.20 0.31
N LEU A 20 -6.91 32.34 -0.32
CA LEU A 20 -6.87 32.44 -1.79
C LEU A 20 -5.55 31.93 -2.39
N GLY A 21 -4.54 31.63 -1.57
CA GLY A 21 -3.26 31.11 -2.05
C GLY A 21 -2.65 31.99 -3.14
N GLY A 22 -2.52 31.47 -4.36
CA GLY A 22 -2.02 32.21 -5.52
C GLY A 22 -3.00 33.20 -6.15
N GLY A 23 -4.22 33.33 -5.59
CA GLY A 23 -5.30 34.23 -6.03
C GLY A 23 -6.31 33.59 -6.97
N GLN A 24 -7.51 34.23 -7.07
CA GLN A 24 -8.67 33.67 -7.76
C GLN A 24 -8.37 33.22 -9.19
N LYS A 25 -7.63 34.01 -9.96
CA LYS A 25 -7.27 33.65 -11.35
C LYS A 25 -6.56 32.31 -11.47
N ARG A 26 -5.69 31.97 -10.49
CA ARG A 26 -4.96 30.69 -10.49
C ARG A 26 -5.83 29.56 -9.98
N ILE A 27 -6.75 29.82 -9.06
CA ILE A 27 -7.79 28.89 -8.64
C ILE A 27 -8.67 28.50 -9.83
N ASP A 28 -9.19 29.49 -10.57
CA ASP A 28 -10.00 29.27 -11.76
C ASP A 28 -9.25 28.42 -12.82
N ALA A 29 -7.94 28.66 -12.99
CA ALA A 29 -7.11 27.88 -13.88
C ALA A 29 -6.88 26.43 -13.41
N GLN A 30 -6.90 26.15 -12.09
CA GLN A 30 -6.94 24.77 -11.54
C GLN A 30 -8.27 24.08 -11.89
N HIS A 31 -9.38 24.75 -11.61
CA HIS A 31 -10.71 24.21 -11.89
C HIS A 31 -10.93 23.94 -13.38
N GLN A 32 -10.44 24.82 -14.27
CA GLN A 32 -10.51 24.59 -15.73
C GLN A 32 -9.78 23.31 -16.18
N LYS A 33 -8.80 22.83 -15.40
CA LYS A 33 -8.11 21.56 -15.65
C LYS A 33 -8.77 20.36 -14.96
N GLY A 34 -9.95 20.54 -14.37
CA GLY A 34 -10.66 19.52 -13.61
C GLY A 34 -9.97 19.17 -12.27
N LYS A 35 -9.17 20.09 -11.71
CA LYS A 35 -8.43 19.87 -10.46
C LYS A 35 -8.99 20.73 -9.34
N LEU A 36 -9.05 20.16 -8.15
CA LEU A 36 -9.38 20.86 -6.91
C LEU A 36 -8.18 21.67 -6.38
N THR A 37 -8.44 22.65 -5.53
CA THR A 37 -7.44 23.32 -4.73
C THR A 37 -7.02 22.47 -3.52
N ALA A 38 -5.88 22.78 -2.91
CA ALA A 38 -5.42 22.12 -1.69
C ALA A 38 -6.47 22.13 -0.56
N ARG A 39 -7.19 23.22 -0.40
CA ARG A 39 -8.22 23.39 0.64
C ARG A 39 -9.49 22.60 0.35
N GLU A 40 -9.91 22.53 -0.90
CA GLU A 40 -11.05 21.72 -1.32
C GLU A 40 -10.77 20.23 -1.14
N ARG A 41 -9.54 19.78 -1.45
CA ARG A 41 -9.10 18.41 -1.18
C ARG A 41 -9.14 18.08 0.31
N LEU A 42 -8.67 18.98 1.18
CA LEU A 42 -8.74 18.79 2.64
C LEU A 42 -10.17 18.78 3.15
N ALA A 43 -11.06 19.63 2.61
CA ALA A 43 -12.47 19.65 2.98
C ALA A 43 -13.22 18.36 2.62
N LEU A 44 -12.80 17.68 1.53
CA LEU A 44 -13.36 16.37 1.12
C LEU A 44 -12.72 15.20 1.88
N LEU A 45 -11.44 15.33 2.27
CA LEU A 45 -10.72 14.26 2.95
C LEU A 45 -11.12 14.14 4.42
N LEU A 46 -11.23 15.27 5.11
CA LEU A 46 -11.42 15.34 6.57
C LEU A 46 -12.89 15.41 6.95
N ASP A 47 -13.21 15.01 8.16
CA ASP A 47 -14.53 15.17 8.72
C ASP A 47 -14.90 16.64 8.82
N GLU A 48 -16.17 16.98 8.55
CA GLU A 48 -16.65 18.37 8.53
C GLU A 48 -16.34 19.07 9.86
N GLY A 49 -15.75 20.27 9.75
CA GLY A 49 -15.43 21.13 10.89
C GLY A 49 -14.24 20.67 11.74
N SER A 50 -13.56 19.56 11.40
CA SER A 50 -12.45 19.01 12.20
C SER A 50 -11.10 19.64 11.90
N PHE A 51 -10.95 20.37 10.78
CA PHE A 51 -9.64 20.85 10.33
C PHE A 51 -9.14 22.05 11.11
N GLU A 52 -7.97 21.90 11.73
CA GLU A 52 -7.19 22.97 12.36
C GLU A 52 -5.91 23.24 11.56
N GLU A 53 -5.84 24.41 10.94
CA GLU A 53 -4.69 24.81 10.13
C GLU A 53 -3.55 25.35 10.97
N PHE A 54 -2.32 24.91 10.67
CA PHE A 54 -1.10 25.41 11.27
C PHE A 54 -0.30 26.27 10.28
N ASP A 55 0.38 27.30 10.80
CA ASP A 55 1.34 28.12 10.04
C ASP A 55 0.74 28.79 8.79
N MET A 56 -0.54 29.22 8.86
CA MET A 56 -1.24 29.89 7.77
C MET A 56 -0.52 31.15 7.24
N PHE A 57 0.19 31.87 8.11
CA PHE A 57 0.86 33.13 7.78
C PHE A 57 2.36 33.01 7.53
N VAL A 58 2.89 31.79 7.48
CA VAL A 58 4.30 31.56 7.12
C VAL A 58 4.53 31.93 5.67
N GLN A 59 5.63 32.63 5.39
CA GLN A 59 6.05 33.04 4.06
C GLN A 59 7.48 32.58 3.79
N HIS A 60 7.85 32.39 2.51
CA HIS A 60 9.24 32.07 2.15
C HIS A 60 10.20 33.21 2.52
N ARG A 61 11.48 32.87 2.71
CA ARG A 61 12.53 33.81 3.09
C ARG A 61 13.44 34.22 1.92
N CYS A 62 13.18 33.69 0.72
CA CYS A 62 13.98 33.97 -0.47
C CYS A 62 13.94 35.43 -0.85
N THR A 63 15.11 35.98 -1.13
CA THR A 63 15.32 37.37 -1.61
C THR A 63 15.93 37.41 -3.00
N ASN A 64 16.25 36.26 -3.62
CA ASN A 64 16.85 36.19 -4.95
C ASN A 64 15.78 36.31 -6.04
N PHE A 65 16.18 36.81 -7.20
CA PHE A 65 15.38 36.85 -8.43
C PHE A 65 14.03 37.57 -8.27
N GLY A 66 13.94 38.57 -7.39
CA GLY A 66 12.72 39.36 -7.15
C GLY A 66 11.68 38.66 -6.26
N MET A 67 12.04 37.55 -5.64
CA MET A 67 11.15 36.78 -4.74
C MET A 67 10.75 37.58 -3.50
N GLU A 68 11.57 38.57 -3.05
CA GLU A 68 11.24 39.44 -1.94
C GLU A 68 9.96 40.25 -2.16
N ASN A 69 9.59 40.47 -3.43
CA ASN A 69 8.40 41.22 -3.81
C ASN A 69 7.17 40.33 -4.05
N THR A 70 7.34 39.00 -3.96
CA THR A 70 6.28 38.02 -4.27
C THR A 70 6.08 37.09 -3.07
N LYS A 71 5.40 37.59 -2.04
CA LYS A 71 5.11 36.85 -0.82
C LYS A 71 3.70 36.32 -0.83
N PHE A 72 3.55 35.01 -0.48
CA PHE A 72 2.27 34.37 -0.27
C PHE A 72 2.20 33.79 1.13
N ASP A 73 1.12 34.06 1.84
CA ASP A 73 0.84 33.41 3.13
C ASP A 73 0.62 31.91 2.93
N GLY A 74 1.19 31.10 3.81
CA GLY A 74 1.16 29.66 3.72
C GLY A 74 2.23 29.03 2.83
N ASP A 75 2.90 29.80 1.99
CA ASP A 75 4.03 29.42 1.12
C ASP A 75 3.83 28.12 0.31
N GLY A 76 2.64 27.96 -0.29
CA GLY A 76 2.36 26.86 -1.21
C GLY A 76 2.05 25.51 -0.57
N VAL A 77 1.79 25.48 0.74
CA VAL A 77 1.29 24.28 1.43
C VAL A 77 0.33 24.61 2.55
N VAL A 78 -0.78 23.90 2.62
CA VAL A 78 -1.72 23.93 3.74
C VAL A 78 -1.40 22.75 4.65
N THR A 79 -1.09 23.02 5.92
CA THR A 79 -0.71 22.01 6.90
C THR A 79 -1.58 22.10 8.14
N GLY A 80 -1.86 20.99 8.78
CA GLY A 80 -2.66 20.99 10.01
C GLY A 80 -2.99 19.58 10.47
N MET A 81 -4.04 19.50 11.30
CA MET A 81 -4.63 18.26 11.74
C MET A 81 -6.13 18.29 11.53
N GLY A 82 -6.74 17.12 11.51
CA GLY A 82 -8.19 16.93 11.48
C GLY A 82 -8.54 15.52 11.87
N THR A 83 -9.77 15.11 11.59
CA THR A 83 -10.19 13.73 11.81
C THR A 83 -10.67 13.07 10.52
N ILE A 84 -10.55 11.76 10.46
CA ILE A 84 -11.17 10.88 9.46
C ILE A 84 -11.90 9.80 10.23
N ASP A 85 -13.24 9.74 10.07
CA ASP A 85 -14.10 8.83 10.83
C ASP A 85 -13.86 8.94 12.34
N GLY A 86 -13.72 10.20 12.84
CA GLY A 86 -13.46 10.53 14.23
C GLY A 86 -12.03 10.31 14.73
N ARG A 87 -11.12 9.78 13.91
CA ARG A 87 -9.72 9.51 14.29
C ARG A 87 -8.79 10.62 13.84
N LEU A 88 -7.89 11.04 14.74
CA LEU A 88 -6.89 12.07 14.48
C LEU A 88 -5.97 11.69 13.31
N VAL A 89 -5.75 12.63 12.40
CA VAL A 89 -4.76 12.56 11.32
C VAL A 89 -4.03 13.89 11.19
N TYR A 90 -2.78 13.84 10.75
CA TYR A 90 -2.00 15.02 10.37
C TYR A 90 -1.87 15.09 8.85
N VAL A 91 -2.02 16.28 8.30
CA VAL A 91 -2.12 16.47 6.85
C VAL A 91 -1.21 17.57 6.35
N SER A 92 -0.70 17.39 5.14
CA SER A 92 -0.14 18.47 4.31
C SER A 92 -0.73 18.41 2.92
N ALA A 93 -1.16 19.54 2.36
CA ALA A 93 -1.69 19.63 1.01
C ALA A 93 -0.96 20.72 0.24
N GLN A 94 -0.22 20.36 -0.80
CA GLN A 94 0.51 21.29 -1.64
C GLN A 94 -0.46 22.11 -2.49
N ASP A 95 -0.27 23.41 -2.51
CA ASP A 95 -1.08 24.37 -3.28
C ASP A 95 -0.37 24.74 -4.57
N PHE A 96 -0.77 24.13 -5.67
CA PHE A 96 -0.19 24.40 -6.99
C PHE A 96 -0.42 25.84 -7.46
N THR A 97 -1.38 26.56 -6.89
CA THR A 97 -1.65 27.97 -7.23
C THR A 97 -0.51 28.89 -6.77
N VAL A 98 0.27 28.46 -5.77
CA VAL A 98 1.43 29.22 -5.26
C VAL A 98 2.72 28.61 -5.81
N SER A 99 3.36 29.33 -6.71
CA SER A 99 4.66 28.96 -7.32
C SER A 99 4.70 27.51 -7.86
N GLY A 100 3.56 27.01 -8.39
CA GLY A 100 3.44 25.64 -8.89
C GLY A 100 3.65 24.56 -7.82
N GLY A 101 3.33 24.85 -6.56
CA GLY A 101 3.54 23.92 -5.43
C GLY A 101 5.00 23.55 -5.21
N SER A 102 5.96 24.35 -5.72
CA SER A 102 7.39 24.05 -5.64
C SER A 102 7.91 24.15 -4.21
N MET A 103 8.74 23.17 -3.83
CA MET A 103 9.31 23.06 -2.48
C MET A 103 10.24 24.22 -2.16
N SER A 104 9.95 24.93 -1.10
CA SER A 104 10.79 25.93 -0.46
C SER A 104 11.32 25.42 0.89
N GLU A 105 12.27 26.10 1.49
CA GLU A 105 12.72 25.84 2.85
C GLU A 105 11.55 25.90 3.85
N THR A 106 10.74 26.96 3.79
CA THR A 106 9.62 27.20 4.72
C THR A 106 8.46 26.23 4.50
N MET A 107 8.18 25.84 3.27
CA MET A 107 7.23 24.77 2.96
C MET A 107 7.67 23.46 3.61
N ALA A 108 8.94 23.09 3.45
CA ALA A 108 9.50 21.89 4.06
C ALA A 108 9.43 21.93 5.60
N MET A 109 9.71 23.06 6.23
CA MET A 109 9.55 23.26 7.67
C MET A 109 8.12 22.98 8.15
N LYS A 110 7.12 23.49 7.43
CA LYS A 110 5.70 23.26 7.76
C LYS A 110 5.33 21.78 7.66
N ILE A 111 5.73 21.11 6.57
CA ILE A 111 5.50 19.67 6.36
C ILE A 111 6.21 18.85 7.46
N SER A 112 7.49 19.14 7.71
CA SER A 112 8.28 18.47 8.74
C SER A 112 7.65 18.59 10.13
N LYS A 113 7.13 19.76 10.46
CA LYS A 113 6.44 20.02 11.74
C LYS A 113 5.23 19.11 11.94
N VAL A 114 4.36 18.99 10.94
CA VAL A 114 3.15 18.13 11.08
C VAL A 114 3.51 16.66 11.05
N MET A 115 4.57 16.23 10.34
CA MET A 115 5.09 14.87 10.40
C MET A 115 5.64 14.52 11.79
N ASP A 116 6.42 15.43 12.40
CA ASP A 116 6.91 15.28 13.78
C ASP A 116 5.74 15.19 14.77
N MET A 117 4.68 15.98 14.58
CA MET A 117 3.47 15.93 15.42
C MET A 117 2.73 14.61 15.23
N ALA A 118 2.62 14.09 14.01
CA ALA A 118 2.01 12.79 13.72
C ALA A 118 2.70 11.66 14.50
N VAL A 119 4.02 11.58 14.43
CA VAL A 119 4.81 10.57 15.14
C VAL A 119 4.67 10.71 16.66
N ARG A 120 4.77 11.95 17.19
CA ARG A 120 4.67 12.21 18.64
C ARG A 120 3.30 11.86 19.21
N ASN A 121 2.25 12.05 18.44
CA ASN A 121 0.87 11.77 18.85
C ASN A 121 0.39 10.37 18.45
N GLY A 122 1.21 9.61 17.70
CA GLY A 122 0.83 8.29 17.24
C GLY A 122 -0.37 8.31 16.30
N ALA A 123 -0.40 9.25 15.35
CA ALA A 123 -1.49 9.44 14.39
C ALA A 123 -0.98 9.35 12.95
N PRO A 124 -1.80 8.89 11.99
CA PRO A 124 -1.42 8.81 10.58
C PRO A 124 -1.02 10.17 9.99
N TYR A 125 -0.08 10.12 9.04
CA TYR A 125 0.29 11.27 8.22
C TYR A 125 -0.20 11.08 6.77
N ILE A 126 -0.84 12.12 6.22
CA ILE A 126 -1.34 12.12 4.85
C ILE A 126 -0.76 13.33 4.10
N GLY A 127 -0.01 13.06 3.03
CA GLY A 127 0.50 14.07 2.12
C GLY A 127 -0.31 14.12 0.83
N LEU A 128 -0.92 15.28 0.50
CA LEU A 128 -1.58 15.52 -0.78
C LEU A 128 -0.62 16.32 -1.66
N ASN A 129 -0.06 15.66 -2.66
CA ASN A 129 1.07 16.16 -3.45
C ASN A 129 0.60 16.73 -4.79
N ASP A 130 1.03 17.96 -5.10
CA ASP A 130 0.79 18.66 -6.36
C ASP A 130 1.92 19.69 -6.55
N SER A 131 3.06 19.25 -7.13
CA SER A 131 4.31 20.02 -7.08
C SER A 131 5.15 19.91 -8.35
N GLY A 132 5.64 21.04 -8.80
CA GLY A 132 6.64 21.11 -9.86
C GLY A 132 8.07 20.69 -9.45
N GLY A 133 8.28 20.29 -8.18
CA GLY A 133 9.60 19.90 -7.67
C GLY A 133 10.25 21.00 -6.82
N ALA A 134 11.58 21.09 -6.82
CA ALA A 134 12.33 22.08 -6.04
C ALA A 134 12.11 23.51 -6.53
N ARG A 135 11.97 24.46 -5.62
CA ARG A 135 11.94 25.90 -5.94
C ARG A 135 13.35 26.36 -6.27
N ILE A 136 13.66 26.45 -7.56
CA ILE A 136 15.03 26.69 -8.05
C ILE A 136 15.62 28.03 -7.58
N GLN A 137 14.79 29.03 -7.30
CA GLN A 137 15.22 30.33 -6.78
C GLN A 137 15.83 30.25 -5.38
N GLU A 138 15.51 29.19 -4.61
CA GLU A 138 16.06 28.98 -3.27
C GLU A 138 17.30 28.06 -3.28
N GLY A 139 17.66 27.51 -4.43
CA GLY A 139 18.86 26.69 -4.59
C GLY A 139 18.92 25.52 -3.62
N ILE A 140 20.05 25.39 -2.90
CA ILE A 140 20.29 24.27 -1.99
C ILE A 140 19.32 24.21 -0.80
N CYS A 141 18.72 25.32 -0.38
CA CYS A 141 17.76 25.34 0.71
C CYS A 141 16.49 24.55 0.37
N SER A 142 16.06 24.58 -0.89
CA SER A 142 14.95 23.74 -1.37
C SER A 142 15.31 22.25 -1.32
N LEU A 143 16.53 21.87 -1.69
CA LEU A 143 16.98 20.46 -1.62
C LEU A 143 17.15 20.00 -0.17
N ALA A 144 17.67 20.85 0.71
CA ALA A 144 17.75 20.55 2.15
C ALA A 144 16.35 20.28 2.72
N GLY A 145 15.35 21.06 2.30
CA GLY A 145 13.95 20.82 2.70
C GLY A 145 13.44 19.43 2.32
N TYR A 146 13.77 18.93 1.14
CA TYR A 146 13.45 17.54 0.78
C TYR A 146 14.16 16.53 1.69
N GLY A 147 15.45 16.75 2.00
CA GLY A 147 16.20 15.90 2.92
C GLY A 147 15.53 15.77 4.28
N GLU A 148 15.07 16.89 4.84
CA GLU A 148 14.33 16.93 6.11
C GLU A 148 13.02 16.12 6.07
N ILE A 149 12.30 16.16 4.97
CA ILE A 149 11.06 15.38 4.79
C ILE A 149 11.38 13.88 4.64
N PHE A 150 12.42 13.53 3.85
CA PHE A 150 12.80 12.11 3.64
C PHE A 150 13.26 11.46 4.95
N GLU A 151 14.03 12.15 5.77
CA GLU A 151 14.42 11.67 7.10
C GLU A 151 13.17 11.32 7.93
N ARG A 152 12.17 12.21 7.94
CA ARG A 152 10.93 11.99 8.69
C ARG A 152 10.09 10.84 8.13
N ASN A 153 10.02 10.68 6.80
CA ASN A 153 9.38 9.50 6.21
C ASN A 153 10.06 8.20 6.69
N ILE A 154 11.40 8.18 6.74
CA ILE A 154 12.17 7.01 7.19
C ILE A 154 11.92 6.74 8.67
N LEU A 155 11.97 7.77 9.52
CA LEU A 155 11.76 7.62 10.96
C LEU A 155 10.32 7.27 11.34
N ALA A 156 9.34 7.71 10.54
CA ALA A 156 7.92 7.38 10.73
C ALA A 156 7.53 5.99 10.18
N SER A 157 8.38 5.40 9.33
CA SER A 157 8.12 4.10 8.69
C SER A 157 7.93 2.99 9.72
N GLY A 158 6.79 2.30 9.67
CA GLY A 158 6.40 1.29 10.64
C GLY A 158 6.04 1.83 12.04
N VAL A 159 5.95 3.15 12.22
CA VAL A 159 5.55 3.81 13.47
C VAL A 159 4.12 4.33 13.37
N VAL A 160 3.85 5.12 12.34
CA VAL A 160 2.50 5.61 11.99
C VAL A 160 2.25 5.37 10.51
N PRO A 161 1.02 5.06 10.08
CA PRO A 161 0.68 4.95 8.67
C PRO A 161 0.96 6.25 7.92
N GLN A 162 1.59 6.15 6.76
CA GLN A 162 1.92 7.26 5.87
C GLN A 162 1.26 7.05 4.51
N ILE A 163 0.40 7.97 4.08
CA ILE A 163 -0.30 7.86 2.79
C ILE A 163 -0.02 9.10 1.94
N SER A 164 0.38 8.88 0.70
CA SER A 164 0.59 9.92 -0.30
C SER A 164 -0.48 9.88 -1.37
N GLY A 165 -1.26 10.96 -1.51
CA GLY A 165 -2.12 11.21 -2.66
C GLY A 165 -1.42 12.11 -3.67
N ILE A 166 -1.41 11.74 -4.94
CA ILE A 166 -0.80 12.50 -6.03
C ILE A 166 -1.92 13.10 -6.88
N PHE A 167 -2.09 14.42 -6.80
CA PHE A 167 -3.20 15.15 -7.40
C PHE A 167 -2.78 16.07 -8.56
N GLY A 168 -1.53 15.98 -8.95
CA GLY A 168 -0.98 16.74 -10.05
C GLY A 168 0.43 16.28 -10.40
N PRO A 169 1.25 17.12 -11.03
CA PRO A 169 2.66 16.83 -11.22
C PRO A 169 3.37 16.56 -9.90
N CYS A 170 4.28 15.58 -9.91
CA CYS A 170 5.17 15.26 -8.81
C CYS A 170 6.52 14.90 -9.45
N ALA A 171 7.42 15.89 -9.55
CA ALA A 171 8.63 15.78 -10.36
C ALA A 171 9.91 15.96 -9.53
N GLY A 172 10.98 15.31 -9.96
CA GLY A 172 12.30 15.41 -9.33
C GLY A 172 12.29 14.93 -7.88
N GLY A 173 12.81 15.72 -6.95
CA GLY A 173 12.83 15.39 -5.53
C GLY A 173 11.47 15.06 -4.92
N ALA A 174 10.39 15.60 -5.49
CA ALA A 174 9.03 15.39 -5.00
C ALA A 174 8.55 13.93 -5.06
N VAL A 175 9.13 13.07 -5.92
CA VAL A 175 8.69 11.67 -6.07
C VAL A 175 9.18 10.75 -4.96
N TYR A 176 10.26 11.12 -4.27
CA TYR A 176 10.89 10.23 -3.29
C TYR A 176 10.12 10.13 -1.98
N SER A 177 9.55 11.24 -1.49
CA SER A 177 8.69 11.17 -0.30
C SER A 177 7.51 10.23 -0.49
N PRO A 178 6.69 10.31 -1.57
CA PRO A 178 5.66 9.30 -1.85
C PRO A 178 6.18 7.86 -1.95
N ALA A 179 7.36 7.67 -2.53
CA ALA A 179 7.98 6.33 -2.65
C ALA A 179 8.44 5.76 -1.29
N LEU A 180 8.68 6.60 -0.30
CA LEU A 180 9.03 6.23 1.08
C LEU A 180 7.79 5.99 1.96
N THR A 181 6.60 6.47 1.56
CA THR A 181 5.36 6.24 2.30
C THR A 181 4.79 4.83 2.09
N ASP A 182 3.80 4.44 2.88
CA ASP A 182 3.23 3.10 2.83
C ASP A 182 2.35 2.89 1.60
N PHE A 183 1.52 3.88 1.26
CA PHE A 183 0.62 3.83 0.12
C PHE A 183 0.70 5.11 -0.73
N THR A 184 0.67 4.91 -2.04
CA THR A 184 0.59 5.97 -3.05
C THR A 184 -0.71 5.81 -3.83
N VAL A 185 -1.57 6.83 -3.78
CA VAL A 185 -2.83 6.93 -4.54
C VAL A 185 -2.62 7.96 -5.64
N MET A 186 -2.79 7.58 -6.89
CA MET A 186 -2.65 8.48 -8.05
C MET A 186 -4.00 8.70 -8.74
N ILE A 187 -4.18 9.88 -9.32
CA ILE A 187 -5.38 10.23 -10.09
C ILE A 187 -5.06 10.10 -11.57
N LYS A 188 -5.88 9.36 -12.32
CA LYS A 188 -5.70 9.17 -13.76
C LYS A 188 -5.80 10.51 -14.50
N ASP A 189 -5.04 10.64 -15.57
CA ASP A 189 -5.04 11.77 -16.51
C ASP A 189 -4.60 13.13 -15.94
N THR A 190 -4.49 13.28 -14.62
CA THR A 190 -4.14 14.57 -13.98
C THR A 190 -2.90 14.49 -13.10
N SER A 191 -2.49 13.29 -12.67
CA SER A 191 -1.32 13.11 -11.80
C SER A 191 -0.18 12.39 -12.51
N TYR A 192 1.03 12.84 -12.25
CA TYR A 192 2.25 12.35 -12.88
C TYR A 192 3.38 12.26 -11.86
N MET A 193 4.14 11.16 -11.90
CA MET A 193 5.37 10.99 -11.12
C MET A 193 6.53 10.63 -12.05
N PHE A 194 7.59 11.43 -12.07
CA PHE A 194 8.80 11.13 -12.81
C PHE A 194 10.02 11.87 -12.25
N LEU A 195 11.21 11.31 -12.40
CA LEU A 195 12.45 11.95 -11.97
C LEU A 195 12.71 13.23 -12.75
N THR A 196 12.51 13.19 -14.08
CA THR A 196 12.63 14.32 -14.98
C THR A 196 11.50 14.30 -15.98
N GLY A 197 11.00 15.48 -16.37
CA GLY A 197 9.89 15.58 -17.32
C GLY A 197 10.29 15.21 -18.75
N PRO A 198 9.30 15.04 -19.68
CA PRO A 198 9.51 14.63 -21.06
C PRO A 198 10.53 15.47 -21.83
N GLY A 199 10.62 16.76 -21.56
CA GLY A 199 11.60 17.65 -22.22
C GLY A 199 13.05 17.27 -21.92
N VAL A 200 13.36 16.96 -20.66
CA VAL A 200 14.70 16.49 -20.27
C VAL A 200 14.99 15.11 -20.80
N VAL A 201 14.02 14.19 -20.73
CA VAL A 201 14.12 12.83 -21.31
C VAL A 201 14.50 12.92 -22.79
N LYS A 202 13.78 13.73 -23.58
CA LYS A 202 14.09 13.95 -24.99
C LYS A 202 15.52 14.48 -25.21
N THR A 203 15.97 15.39 -24.37
CA THR A 203 17.32 15.98 -24.52
C THR A 203 18.42 14.98 -24.17
N VAL A 204 18.21 14.13 -23.15
CA VAL A 204 19.25 13.22 -22.64
C VAL A 204 19.27 11.88 -23.36
N THR A 205 18.09 11.29 -23.61
CA THR A 205 17.97 9.92 -24.17
C THR A 205 17.49 9.90 -25.62
N GLY A 206 16.97 11.03 -26.14
CA GLY A 206 16.35 11.10 -27.46
C GLY A 206 14.91 10.57 -27.52
N GLU A 207 14.38 10.02 -26.44
CA GLU A 207 13.01 9.50 -26.38
C GLU A 207 11.97 10.62 -26.42
N VAL A 208 10.93 10.44 -27.22
CA VAL A 208 9.79 11.37 -27.30
C VAL A 208 8.60 10.69 -26.66
N VAL A 209 8.22 11.18 -25.48
CA VAL A 209 7.13 10.64 -24.67
C VAL A 209 6.26 11.77 -24.13
N THR A 210 4.98 11.49 -23.86
CA THR A 210 4.08 12.38 -23.14
C THR A 210 4.29 12.23 -21.63
N GLN A 211 3.72 13.12 -20.84
CA GLN A 211 3.73 13.00 -19.36
C GLN A 211 3.02 11.71 -18.90
N GLU A 212 1.89 11.39 -19.54
CA GLU A 212 1.11 10.19 -19.22
C GLU A 212 1.89 8.89 -19.55
N GLU A 213 2.55 8.83 -20.71
CA GLU A 213 3.36 7.68 -21.10
C GLU A 213 4.62 7.51 -20.25
N LEU A 214 5.19 8.59 -19.73
CA LEU A 214 6.39 8.56 -18.91
C LEU A 214 6.09 8.17 -17.46
N GLY A 215 5.08 8.79 -16.87
CA GLY A 215 4.82 8.65 -15.43
C GLY A 215 3.39 8.93 -14.99
N GLY A 216 2.40 8.67 -15.85
CA GLY A 216 0.99 8.75 -15.48
C GLY A 216 0.56 7.65 -14.52
N ALA A 217 -0.62 7.82 -13.92
CA ALA A 217 -1.19 6.87 -12.96
C ALA A 217 -1.28 5.46 -13.54
N SER A 218 -1.67 5.32 -14.82
CA SER A 218 -1.77 4.02 -15.49
C SER A 218 -0.42 3.33 -15.62
N VAL A 219 0.66 4.06 -15.89
CA VAL A 219 2.03 3.50 -15.98
C VAL A 219 2.48 3.00 -14.61
N HIS A 220 2.30 3.80 -13.57
CA HIS A 220 2.74 3.43 -12.23
C HIS A 220 1.87 2.34 -11.59
N ALA A 221 0.59 2.25 -11.95
CA ALA A 221 -0.30 1.19 -11.47
C ALA A 221 -0.17 -0.14 -12.23
N THR A 222 0.46 -0.18 -13.44
CA THR A 222 0.50 -1.42 -14.24
C THR A 222 1.92 -1.90 -14.54
N LYS A 223 2.90 -1.00 -14.68
CA LYS A 223 4.28 -1.33 -15.09
C LYS A 223 5.28 -1.25 -13.93
N SER A 224 5.34 -0.13 -13.22
CA SER A 224 6.36 0.08 -12.20
C SER A 224 5.97 -0.41 -10.79
N GLY A 225 4.66 -0.46 -10.49
CA GLY A 225 4.15 -0.76 -9.16
C GLY A 225 4.38 0.35 -8.12
N VAL A 226 4.67 1.57 -8.56
CA VAL A 226 4.81 2.73 -7.64
C VAL A 226 3.44 3.16 -7.09
N ALA A 227 2.40 3.20 -7.95
CA ALA A 227 1.05 3.50 -7.51
C ALA A 227 0.37 2.25 -6.96
N HIS A 228 0.00 2.29 -5.69
CA HIS A 228 -0.78 1.25 -5.04
C HIS A 228 -2.24 1.28 -5.48
N PHE A 229 -2.75 2.47 -5.74
CA PHE A 229 -4.11 2.72 -6.22
C PHE A 229 -4.10 3.77 -7.33
N ALA A 230 -4.98 3.60 -8.33
CA ALA A 230 -5.23 4.56 -9.39
C ALA A 230 -6.73 4.86 -9.43
N ALA A 231 -7.09 6.09 -9.11
CA ALA A 231 -8.49 6.54 -9.03
C ALA A 231 -8.88 7.33 -10.27
N ASP A 232 -10.17 7.29 -10.61
CA ASP A 232 -10.71 7.95 -11.81
C ASP A 232 -11.00 9.45 -11.59
N SER A 233 -11.07 9.91 -10.33
CA SER A 233 -11.25 11.32 -9.96
C SER A 233 -10.54 11.66 -8.66
N GLU A 234 -10.38 12.96 -8.35
CA GLU A 234 -9.79 13.41 -7.10
C GLU A 234 -10.64 12.97 -5.90
N GLU A 235 -11.97 13.03 -6.00
CA GLU A 235 -12.91 12.60 -4.96
C GLU A 235 -12.77 11.08 -4.70
N ALA A 236 -12.70 10.27 -5.76
CA ALA A 236 -12.49 8.83 -5.63
C ALA A 236 -11.13 8.51 -4.99
N GLY A 237 -10.09 9.28 -5.31
CA GLY A 237 -8.77 9.14 -4.70
C GLY A 237 -8.77 9.50 -3.20
N LEU A 238 -9.45 10.58 -2.83
CA LEU A 238 -9.61 10.98 -1.42
C LEU A 238 -10.45 9.95 -0.64
N GLN A 239 -11.51 9.40 -1.25
CA GLN A 239 -12.28 8.32 -0.65
C GLN A 239 -11.43 7.06 -0.46
N THR A 240 -10.58 6.71 -1.45
CA THR A 240 -9.63 5.59 -1.33
C THR A 240 -8.69 5.77 -0.13
N ILE A 241 -8.21 6.99 0.14
CA ILE A 241 -7.38 7.28 1.32
C ILE A 241 -8.17 7.03 2.61
N ARG A 242 -9.44 7.46 2.69
CA ARG A 242 -10.32 7.16 3.83
C ARG A 242 -10.55 5.66 3.99
N ASP A 243 -10.81 4.94 2.90
CA ASP A 243 -11.03 3.49 2.90
C ASP A 243 -9.82 2.73 3.41
N ILE A 244 -8.60 3.09 2.97
CA ILE A 244 -7.35 2.51 3.47
C ILE A 244 -7.26 2.69 4.99
N LEU A 245 -7.44 3.92 5.49
CA LEU A 245 -7.37 4.21 6.92
C LEU A 245 -8.42 3.43 7.73
N GLY A 246 -9.57 3.13 7.15
CA GLY A 246 -10.60 2.30 7.77
C GLY A 246 -10.11 0.91 8.18
N PHE A 247 -9.10 0.36 7.50
CA PHE A 247 -8.50 -0.93 7.83
C PHE A 247 -7.28 -0.86 8.74
N LEU A 248 -6.71 0.33 8.98
CA LEU A 248 -5.43 0.52 9.65
C LEU A 248 -5.61 1.02 11.09
N PRO A 249 -4.71 0.64 12.03
CA PRO A 249 -4.61 1.32 13.31
C PRO A 249 -4.07 2.74 13.13
N SER A 250 -4.14 3.55 14.18
CA SER A 250 -3.53 4.90 14.14
C SER A 250 -2.01 4.86 14.23
N ASN A 251 -1.46 3.82 14.84
CA ASN A 251 -0.01 3.61 14.99
C ASN A 251 0.32 2.13 15.27
N ASN A 252 1.59 1.80 15.34
CA ASN A 252 2.09 0.43 15.53
C ASN A 252 1.86 -0.16 16.94
N ARG A 253 1.28 0.59 17.87
CA ARG A 253 0.96 0.13 19.25
C ARG A 253 -0.51 -0.20 19.42
N GLU A 254 -1.33 0.16 18.45
CA GLU A 254 -2.77 -0.04 18.44
C GLU A 254 -3.17 -1.17 17.49
N GLU A 255 -4.38 -1.65 17.65
CA GLU A 255 -5.01 -2.55 16.70
C GLU A 255 -5.89 -1.76 15.72
N ALA A 256 -6.12 -2.33 14.54
CA ALA A 256 -7.04 -1.76 13.56
C ALA A 256 -8.47 -1.69 14.12
N PRO A 257 -9.29 -0.71 13.71
CA PRO A 257 -10.65 -0.55 14.19
C PRO A 257 -11.49 -1.80 13.94
N PHE A 258 -12.20 -2.25 14.98
CA PHE A 258 -13.25 -3.26 14.86
C PHE A 258 -14.50 -2.63 14.24
N VAL A 259 -15.10 -3.32 13.29
CA VAL A 259 -16.35 -2.89 12.64
C VAL A 259 -17.36 -4.03 12.77
N GLU A 260 -18.47 -3.77 13.46
CA GLU A 260 -19.54 -4.77 13.56
C GLU A 260 -20.03 -5.22 12.19
N THR A 261 -20.27 -6.50 12.06
CA THR A 261 -20.82 -7.10 10.85
C THR A 261 -22.04 -7.96 11.17
N ALA A 262 -23.01 -7.94 10.25
CA ALA A 262 -24.14 -8.86 10.29
C ALA A 262 -23.82 -10.21 9.62
N ASP A 263 -22.67 -10.34 8.97
CA ASP A 263 -22.23 -11.57 8.30
C ASP A 263 -21.75 -12.61 9.35
N PRO A 264 -22.47 -13.73 9.57
CA PRO A 264 -22.18 -14.64 10.67
C PRO A 264 -20.78 -15.26 10.57
N ALA A 265 -20.04 -15.25 11.68
CA ALA A 265 -18.73 -15.92 11.76
C ALA A 265 -18.80 -17.41 11.41
N GLY A 266 -19.91 -18.08 11.76
CA GLY A 266 -20.16 -19.49 11.49
C GLY A 266 -20.75 -19.81 10.11
N ARG A 267 -20.90 -18.82 9.23
CA ARG A 267 -21.42 -19.02 7.87
C ARG A 267 -20.54 -19.99 7.09
N VAL A 268 -21.15 -20.93 6.43
CA VAL A 268 -20.53 -21.88 5.47
C VAL A 268 -20.94 -21.48 4.05
N ASP A 269 -20.13 -21.84 3.07
CA ASP A 269 -20.43 -21.59 1.66
C ASP A 269 -20.17 -22.86 0.84
N ASP A 270 -21.25 -23.55 0.50
CA ASP A 270 -21.17 -24.82 -0.26
C ASP A 270 -20.56 -24.65 -1.66
N ALA A 271 -20.62 -23.44 -2.24
CA ALA A 271 -20.02 -23.18 -3.54
C ALA A 271 -18.49 -23.39 -3.55
N LEU A 272 -17.84 -23.26 -2.40
CA LEU A 272 -16.39 -23.54 -2.30
C LEU A 272 -16.04 -25.01 -2.52
N ASN A 273 -16.95 -25.95 -2.28
CA ASN A 273 -16.69 -27.38 -2.50
C ASN A 273 -16.48 -27.70 -3.99
N ASP A 274 -17.07 -26.89 -4.87
CA ASP A 274 -17.06 -27.11 -6.33
C ASP A 274 -16.19 -26.08 -7.08
N ILE A 275 -15.52 -25.14 -6.37
CA ILE A 275 -14.77 -24.06 -7.01
C ILE A 275 -13.50 -24.53 -7.70
N ILE A 276 -12.87 -25.59 -7.20
CA ILE A 276 -11.68 -26.19 -7.80
C ILE A 276 -12.10 -27.12 -8.94
N PRO A 277 -11.68 -26.86 -10.19
CA PRO A 277 -12.00 -27.74 -11.30
C PRO A 277 -11.37 -29.13 -11.17
N ASP A 278 -12.08 -30.19 -11.62
CA ASP A 278 -11.54 -31.56 -11.67
C ASP A 278 -10.27 -31.66 -12.52
N ASN A 279 -10.20 -30.89 -13.61
CA ASN A 279 -8.99 -30.80 -14.42
C ASN A 279 -7.94 -29.91 -13.72
N PRO A 280 -6.79 -30.46 -13.28
CA PRO A 280 -5.76 -29.73 -12.54
C PRO A 280 -5.10 -28.59 -13.35
N ASN A 281 -5.25 -28.61 -14.68
CA ASN A 281 -4.73 -27.57 -15.57
C ASN A 281 -5.76 -26.47 -15.88
N LYS A 282 -7.01 -26.64 -15.47
CA LYS A 282 -8.03 -25.59 -15.60
C LYS A 282 -7.91 -24.59 -14.46
N ALA A 283 -7.81 -23.30 -14.82
CA ALA A 283 -7.78 -22.21 -13.86
C ALA A 283 -9.17 -21.92 -13.27
N TYR A 284 -9.19 -21.46 -12.03
CA TYR A 284 -10.35 -20.86 -11.38
C TYR A 284 -9.98 -19.46 -10.86
N ASP A 285 -10.98 -18.70 -10.42
CA ASP A 285 -10.80 -17.33 -9.95
C ASP A 285 -10.68 -17.27 -8.43
N MET A 286 -9.51 -16.85 -7.94
CA MET A 286 -9.27 -16.73 -6.50
C MET A 286 -10.16 -15.65 -5.83
N TYR A 287 -10.65 -14.65 -6.59
CA TYR A 287 -11.60 -13.67 -6.04
C TYR A 287 -12.89 -14.31 -5.55
N GLY A 288 -13.34 -15.40 -6.17
CA GLY A 288 -14.50 -16.16 -5.69
C GLY A 288 -14.27 -16.74 -4.29
N VAL A 289 -13.06 -17.25 -4.02
CA VAL A 289 -12.70 -17.74 -2.69
C VAL A 289 -12.61 -16.60 -1.69
N ILE A 290 -11.90 -15.53 -2.04
CA ILE A 290 -11.74 -14.35 -1.16
C ILE A 290 -13.11 -13.79 -0.79
N GLY A 291 -13.98 -13.52 -1.79
CA GLY A 291 -15.32 -12.97 -1.55
C GLY A 291 -16.21 -13.86 -0.68
N SER A 292 -16.04 -15.19 -0.80
CA SER A 292 -16.78 -16.14 0.03
C SER A 292 -16.38 -16.13 1.51
N ILE A 293 -15.11 -15.90 1.83
CA ILE A 293 -14.62 -16.04 3.21
C ILE A 293 -14.57 -14.74 4.01
N VAL A 294 -14.55 -13.58 3.34
CA VAL A 294 -14.48 -12.27 4.02
C VAL A 294 -15.88 -11.72 4.36
N ASP A 295 -15.93 -10.76 5.27
CA ASP A 295 -17.19 -10.13 5.68
C ASP A 295 -17.83 -9.37 4.51
N ASP A 296 -19.11 -9.66 4.26
CA ASP A 296 -19.94 -9.04 3.19
C ASP A 296 -19.30 -9.12 1.79
N GLY A 297 -18.32 -9.99 1.57
CA GLY A 297 -17.55 -10.09 0.34
C GLY A 297 -16.68 -8.86 0.04
N LYS A 298 -16.46 -7.97 1.01
CA LYS A 298 -15.73 -6.69 0.82
C LYS A 298 -14.22 -6.90 0.90
N PHE A 299 -13.54 -6.49 -0.16
CA PHE A 299 -12.08 -6.60 -0.29
C PHE A 299 -11.49 -5.35 -0.93
N LEU A 300 -10.54 -4.71 -0.24
CA LEU A 300 -9.78 -3.56 -0.75
C LEU A 300 -8.44 -4.06 -1.28
N GLU A 301 -8.36 -4.29 -2.59
CA GLU A 301 -7.15 -4.80 -3.22
C GLU A 301 -6.09 -3.72 -3.40
N VAL A 302 -4.87 -4.03 -3.01
CA VAL A 302 -3.68 -3.18 -3.21
C VAL A 302 -2.94 -3.66 -4.46
N HIS A 303 -2.51 -2.73 -5.33
CA HIS A 303 -1.85 -3.06 -6.61
C HIS A 303 -2.69 -3.96 -7.54
N GLN A 304 -3.99 -3.73 -7.63
CA GLN A 304 -4.91 -4.54 -8.42
C GLN A 304 -4.45 -4.74 -9.88
N SER A 305 -3.82 -3.73 -10.47
CA SER A 305 -3.40 -3.76 -11.87
C SER A 305 -1.95 -4.21 -12.08
N TRP A 306 -1.16 -4.43 -11.01
CA TRP A 306 0.24 -4.83 -11.08
C TRP A 306 0.46 -6.21 -10.47
N ALA A 307 1.34 -7.03 -11.09
CA ALA A 307 1.64 -8.39 -10.64
C ALA A 307 0.36 -9.18 -10.30
N LYS A 308 -0.54 -9.30 -11.27
CA LYS A 308 -1.89 -9.87 -11.10
C LYS A 308 -1.91 -11.37 -10.77
N ASN A 309 -0.77 -12.05 -10.91
CA ASN A 309 -0.58 -13.46 -10.51
C ASN A 309 -0.55 -13.65 -9.00
N ILE A 310 -0.46 -12.55 -8.22
CA ILE A 310 -0.68 -12.53 -6.78
C ILE A 310 -1.64 -11.40 -6.40
N ILE A 311 -2.55 -11.68 -5.50
CA ILE A 311 -3.54 -10.77 -4.96
C ILE A 311 -3.12 -10.41 -3.53
N VAL A 312 -3.08 -9.12 -3.21
CA VAL A 312 -2.90 -8.65 -1.83
C VAL A 312 -3.89 -7.54 -1.53
N GLY A 313 -4.40 -7.46 -0.32
CA GLY A 313 -5.34 -6.42 0.06
C GLY A 313 -5.91 -6.62 1.46
N PHE A 314 -6.74 -5.68 1.86
CA PHE A 314 -7.40 -5.65 3.15
C PHE A 314 -8.83 -6.18 3.07
N ALA A 315 -9.22 -6.91 4.08
CA ALA A 315 -10.60 -7.35 4.29
C ALA A 315 -10.94 -7.33 5.79
N ARG A 316 -12.17 -7.71 6.11
CA ARG A 316 -12.55 -8.01 7.48
C ARG A 316 -13.01 -9.46 7.60
N MET A 317 -12.71 -10.04 8.74
CA MET A 317 -13.21 -11.36 9.14
C MET A 317 -13.73 -11.26 10.58
N ASN A 318 -15.04 -11.43 10.74
CA ASN A 318 -15.76 -11.21 11.99
C ASN A 318 -15.46 -9.82 12.58
N GLY A 319 -15.54 -8.77 11.72
CA GLY A 319 -15.34 -7.37 12.08
C GLY A 319 -13.88 -6.92 12.23
N ARG A 320 -12.91 -7.82 12.25
CA ARG A 320 -11.48 -7.53 12.44
C ARG A 320 -10.76 -7.39 11.11
N SER A 321 -9.92 -6.39 10.96
CA SER A 321 -9.06 -6.20 9.78
C SER A 321 -8.07 -7.34 9.63
N VAL A 322 -7.92 -7.82 8.40
CA VAL A 322 -6.94 -8.83 8.01
C VAL A 322 -6.28 -8.44 6.68
N GLY A 323 -5.02 -8.83 6.52
CA GLY A 323 -4.32 -8.79 5.23
C GLY A 323 -4.48 -10.13 4.51
N ILE A 324 -5.00 -10.10 3.30
CA ILE A 324 -5.11 -11.27 2.42
C ILE A 324 -3.92 -11.30 1.47
N VAL A 325 -3.28 -12.45 1.35
CA VAL A 325 -2.26 -12.74 0.33
C VAL A 325 -2.66 -14.02 -0.39
N ALA A 326 -2.89 -13.97 -1.69
CA ALA A 326 -3.43 -15.12 -2.43
C ALA A 326 -2.79 -15.25 -3.82
N ASN A 327 -2.49 -16.47 -4.27
CA ASN A 327 -2.11 -16.71 -5.65
C ASN A 327 -3.34 -16.61 -6.56
N GLN A 328 -3.19 -16.05 -7.79
CA GLN A 328 -4.27 -16.00 -8.78
C GLN A 328 -4.01 -17.00 -9.93
N PRO A 329 -4.63 -18.18 -9.89
CA PRO A 329 -4.38 -19.21 -10.90
C PRO A 329 -4.75 -18.82 -12.33
N LYS A 330 -5.64 -17.85 -12.52
CA LYS A 330 -6.01 -17.33 -13.85
C LYS A 330 -4.87 -16.59 -14.55
N ILE A 331 -3.90 -16.10 -13.77
CA ILE A 331 -2.78 -15.30 -14.29
C ILE A 331 -1.48 -16.05 -14.03
N LEU A 332 -0.80 -16.43 -15.09
CA LEU A 332 0.46 -17.20 -15.03
C LEU A 332 0.37 -18.41 -14.08
N ALA A 333 -0.79 -19.08 -14.03
CA ALA A 333 -1.07 -20.20 -13.12
C ALA A 333 -0.78 -19.91 -11.62
N GLY A 334 -0.69 -18.66 -11.20
CA GLY A 334 -0.38 -18.27 -9.82
C GLY A 334 1.09 -18.41 -9.43
N VAL A 335 2.02 -18.55 -10.38
CA VAL A 335 3.48 -18.64 -10.10
C VAL A 335 3.98 -17.39 -9.38
N LEU A 336 5.05 -17.51 -8.62
CA LEU A 336 5.77 -16.37 -8.07
C LEU A 336 6.85 -15.91 -9.07
N ASP A 337 6.69 -14.70 -9.58
CA ASP A 337 7.71 -13.99 -10.34
C ASP A 337 8.33 -12.87 -9.49
N ILE A 338 9.26 -12.10 -10.07
CA ILE A 338 9.93 -10.98 -9.41
C ILE A 338 8.91 -10.00 -8.83
N ASN A 339 7.91 -9.60 -9.63
CA ASN A 339 6.96 -8.58 -9.23
C ASN A 339 5.94 -9.09 -8.21
N ALA A 340 5.47 -10.33 -8.33
CA ALA A 340 4.62 -10.97 -7.33
C ALA A 340 5.33 -11.08 -5.98
N SER A 341 6.61 -11.46 -5.98
CA SER A 341 7.42 -11.55 -4.77
C SER A 341 7.59 -10.18 -4.10
N ARG A 342 7.86 -9.14 -4.88
CA ARG A 342 7.99 -7.75 -4.37
C ARG A 342 6.67 -7.22 -3.80
N LYS A 343 5.56 -7.40 -4.53
CA LYS A 343 4.21 -6.99 -4.12
C LYS A 343 3.83 -7.63 -2.79
N ALA A 344 3.93 -8.94 -2.71
CA ALA A 344 3.56 -9.67 -1.49
C ALA A 344 4.49 -9.36 -0.32
N ALA A 345 5.81 -9.30 -0.52
CA ALA A 345 6.77 -9.00 0.53
C ALA A 345 6.51 -7.62 1.18
N ARG A 346 6.29 -6.59 0.36
CA ARG A 346 5.96 -5.24 0.84
C ARG A 346 4.68 -5.24 1.66
N PHE A 347 3.65 -5.91 1.18
CA PHE A 347 2.35 -5.98 1.85
C PHE A 347 2.40 -6.75 3.18
N VAL A 348 3.08 -7.91 3.21
CA VAL A 348 3.29 -8.70 4.44
C VAL A 348 4.03 -7.88 5.50
N ARG A 349 5.11 -7.18 5.13
CA ARG A 349 5.85 -6.31 6.06
C ARG A 349 4.99 -5.18 6.60
N PHE A 350 4.18 -4.56 5.74
CA PHE A 350 3.25 -3.53 6.17
C PHE A 350 2.24 -4.06 7.20
N CYS A 351 1.61 -5.20 6.91
CA CYS A 351 0.67 -5.82 7.84
C CYS A 351 1.32 -6.13 9.21
N ASP A 352 2.53 -6.67 9.19
CA ASP A 352 3.28 -6.95 10.42
C ASP A 352 3.62 -5.70 11.22
N ALA A 353 4.06 -4.62 10.53
CA ALA A 353 4.38 -3.35 11.18
C ALA A 353 3.18 -2.71 11.89
N PHE A 354 1.96 -2.97 11.41
CA PHE A 354 0.72 -2.36 11.93
C PHE A 354 -0.26 -3.38 12.53
N ASN A 355 0.24 -4.48 13.08
CA ASN A 355 -0.55 -5.47 13.85
C ASN A 355 -1.73 -6.07 13.10
N ILE A 356 -1.66 -6.17 11.76
CA ILE A 356 -2.72 -6.72 10.93
C ILE A 356 -2.46 -8.20 10.68
N PRO A 357 -3.31 -9.12 11.15
CA PRO A 357 -3.17 -10.55 10.92
C PRO A 357 -3.18 -10.90 9.43
N LEU A 358 -2.46 -11.94 9.05
CA LEU A 358 -2.32 -12.39 7.67
C LEU A 358 -3.10 -13.69 7.41
N VAL A 359 -3.88 -13.69 6.33
CA VAL A 359 -4.53 -14.88 5.79
C VAL A 359 -3.95 -15.15 4.40
N THR A 360 -3.31 -16.28 4.23
CA THR A 360 -2.66 -16.68 2.99
C THR A 360 -3.43 -17.80 2.31
N LEU A 361 -3.86 -17.61 1.06
CA LEU A 361 -4.54 -18.60 0.24
C LEU A 361 -3.58 -19.09 -0.85
N VAL A 362 -3.25 -20.38 -0.81
CA VAL A 362 -2.16 -20.93 -1.63
C VAL A 362 -2.68 -21.80 -2.77
N ASP A 363 -2.32 -21.41 -3.98
CA ASP A 363 -2.36 -22.26 -5.17
C ASP A 363 -1.19 -21.84 -6.09
N VAL A 364 0.01 -22.39 -5.82
CA VAL A 364 1.26 -21.98 -6.44
C VAL A 364 2.04 -23.18 -6.99
N PRO A 365 2.27 -23.26 -8.31
CA PRO A 365 3.05 -24.35 -8.91
C PRO A 365 4.57 -24.19 -8.77
N GLY A 366 5.06 -23.02 -8.33
CA GLY A 366 6.48 -22.73 -8.17
C GLY A 366 6.83 -21.29 -8.41
N PHE A 367 8.13 -21.01 -8.47
CA PHE A 367 8.65 -19.76 -9.00
C PHE A 367 8.71 -19.80 -10.53
N LEU A 368 8.51 -18.65 -11.16
CA LEU A 368 8.65 -18.53 -12.62
C LEU A 368 10.12 -18.73 -13.02
N CYS A 369 10.37 -19.70 -13.88
CA CYS A 369 11.70 -20.01 -14.41
C CYS A 369 11.99 -19.21 -15.69
N GLY A 370 13.27 -19.18 -16.08
CA GLY A 370 13.74 -18.60 -17.35
C GLY A 370 14.74 -17.46 -17.16
N THR A 371 15.51 -17.20 -18.21
CA THR A 371 16.65 -16.26 -18.16
C THR A 371 16.23 -14.84 -17.78
N GLN A 372 15.05 -14.36 -18.18
CA GLN A 372 14.55 -13.05 -17.78
C GLN A 372 14.33 -12.96 -16.27
N GLN A 373 13.84 -14.00 -15.62
CA GLN A 373 13.66 -14.04 -14.17
C GLN A 373 15.01 -14.19 -13.45
N GLU A 374 15.87 -15.08 -13.91
CA GLU A 374 17.20 -15.28 -13.34
C GLU A 374 18.05 -14.00 -13.43
N TYR A 375 18.14 -13.39 -14.60
CA TYR A 375 18.91 -12.16 -14.81
C TYR A 375 18.25 -10.93 -14.14
N GLY A 376 16.94 -10.95 -13.99
CA GLY A 376 16.18 -9.93 -13.25
C GLY A 376 16.26 -10.06 -11.74
N GLY A 377 16.88 -11.13 -11.19
CA GLY A 377 17.11 -11.33 -9.77
C GLY A 377 15.94 -11.99 -9.04
N ILE A 378 15.29 -13.00 -9.66
CA ILE A 378 14.21 -13.76 -9.02
C ILE A 378 14.61 -14.34 -7.67
N ILE A 379 15.87 -14.81 -7.52
CA ILE A 379 16.37 -15.40 -6.27
C ILE A 379 16.32 -14.36 -5.14
N THR A 380 16.89 -13.18 -5.36
CA THR A 380 16.87 -12.09 -4.37
C THR A 380 15.45 -11.59 -4.08
N ASN A 381 14.64 -11.41 -5.11
CA ASN A 381 13.26 -10.92 -4.94
C ASN A 381 12.36 -11.98 -4.30
N GLY A 382 12.53 -13.26 -4.60
CA GLY A 382 11.85 -14.35 -3.90
C GLY A 382 12.26 -14.43 -2.42
N ALA A 383 13.54 -14.19 -2.13
CA ALA A 383 14.05 -14.13 -0.76
C ALA A 383 13.42 -13.00 0.07
N LYS A 384 12.98 -11.89 -0.55
CA LYS A 384 12.23 -10.82 0.16
C LYS A 384 10.92 -11.32 0.75
N LEU A 385 10.19 -12.15 0.03
CA LEU A 385 8.91 -12.71 0.51
C LEU A 385 9.14 -13.75 1.60
N LEU A 386 10.16 -14.62 1.44
CA LEU A 386 10.61 -15.52 2.52
C LEU A 386 10.95 -14.75 3.79
N TYR A 387 11.71 -13.68 3.64
CA TYR A 387 12.14 -12.84 4.76
C TYR A 387 10.93 -12.19 5.45
N ALA A 388 10.00 -11.62 4.67
CA ALA A 388 8.81 -10.96 5.20
C ALA A 388 7.95 -11.89 6.04
N TYR A 389 7.65 -13.10 5.55
CA TYR A 389 6.88 -14.08 6.31
C TYR A 389 7.63 -14.65 7.52
N GLY A 390 8.94 -14.92 7.36
CA GLY A 390 9.76 -15.46 8.45
C GLY A 390 9.96 -14.48 9.59
N GLU A 391 9.99 -13.17 9.30
CA GLU A 391 10.13 -12.11 10.28
C GLU A 391 8.80 -11.73 10.94
N ALA A 392 7.69 -11.81 10.20
CA ALA A 392 6.38 -11.39 10.67
C ALA A 392 5.96 -12.07 11.98
N THR A 393 5.53 -11.26 12.94
CA THR A 393 5.13 -11.64 14.30
C THR A 393 3.63 -11.67 14.51
N VAL A 394 2.85 -11.06 13.60
CA VAL A 394 1.38 -11.10 13.62
C VAL A 394 0.84 -12.53 13.43
N PRO A 395 -0.42 -12.79 13.83
CA PRO A 395 -1.08 -14.06 13.50
C PRO A 395 -1.03 -14.35 12.00
N LYS A 396 -0.67 -15.60 11.64
CA LYS A 396 -0.56 -16.08 10.26
C LYS A 396 -1.36 -17.36 10.08
N VAL A 397 -2.44 -17.28 9.30
CA VAL A 397 -3.27 -18.43 8.95
C VAL A 397 -3.12 -18.70 7.46
N THR A 398 -2.77 -19.91 7.11
CA THR A 398 -2.56 -20.34 5.72
C THR A 398 -3.55 -21.43 5.34
N VAL A 399 -4.14 -21.34 4.15
CA VAL A 399 -5.00 -22.38 3.58
C VAL A 399 -4.45 -22.77 2.21
N THR A 400 -4.00 -24.00 2.05
CA THR A 400 -3.59 -24.55 0.76
C THR A 400 -4.79 -25.14 0.05
N LEU A 401 -5.16 -24.53 -1.09
CA LEU A 401 -6.36 -24.92 -1.83
C LEU A 401 -6.08 -26.03 -2.84
N ARG A 402 -4.98 -25.90 -3.60
CA ARG A 402 -4.60 -26.83 -4.66
C ARG A 402 -3.09 -27.03 -4.70
N LYS A 403 -2.38 -26.45 -5.66
CA LYS A 403 -0.93 -26.64 -5.83
C LYS A 403 -0.13 -25.88 -4.77
N SER A 404 0.91 -26.51 -4.25
CA SER A 404 1.88 -25.87 -3.35
C SER A 404 3.22 -26.61 -3.46
N TYR A 405 4.05 -26.16 -4.43
CA TYR A 405 5.23 -26.92 -4.84
C TYR A 405 6.55 -26.20 -4.56
N GLY A 406 7.54 -27.01 -4.16
CA GLY A 406 8.95 -26.62 -4.04
C GLY A 406 9.21 -25.43 -3.14
N GLY A 407 10.14 -24.56 -3.54
CA GLY A 407 10.46 -23.35 -2.79
C GLY A 407 9.29 -22.39 -2.61
N ALA A 408 8.34 -22.37 -3.53
CA ALA A 408 7.17 -21.52 -3.42
C ALA A 408 6.22 -21.97 -2.29
N HIS A 409 6.11 -23.28 -2.02
CA HIS A 409 5.43 -23.80 -0.82
C HIS A 409 5.98 -23.15 0.46
N ILE A 410 7.32 -23.17 0.59
CA ILE A 410 7.98 -22.58 1.76
C ILE A 410 7.73 -21.06 1.84
N THR A 411 7.80 -20.38 0.69
CA THR A 411 7.67 -18.93 0.60
C THR A 411 6.27 -18.43 0.95
N MET A 412 5.23 -19.22 0.71
CA MET A 412 3.83 -18.85 0.94
C MET A 412 3.34 -19.20 2.37
N SER A 413 4.11 -18.80 3.38
CA SER A 413 3.73 -18.90 4.81
C SER A 413 3.47 -20.31 5.30
N CYS A 414 4.36 -21.27 4.97
CA CYS A 414 4.26 -22.63 5.48
C CYS A 414 4.55 -22.70 6.99
N LYS A 415 4.25 -23.86 7.59
CA LYS A 415 4.47 -24.13 9.03
C LYS A 415 5.93 -23.92 9.44
N GLN A 416 6.86 -24.39 8.61
CA GLN A 416 8.31 -24.29 8.88
C GLN A 416 8.85 -22.86 8.79
N LEU A 417 8.15 -21.98 8.06
CA LEU A 417 8.46 -20.53 8.02
C LEU A 417 7.62 -19.73 9.02
N ARG A 418 7.35 -20.33 10.19
CA ARG A 418 6.63 -19.72 11.30
C ARG A 418 5.15 -19.40 11.00
N GLY A 419 4.50 -20.10 10.06
CA GLY A 419 3.04 -20.09 9.92
C GLY A 419 2.39 -20.66 11.18
N ASP A 420 1.43 -19.95 11.80
CA ASP A 420 0.85 -20.38 13.07
C ASP A 420 -0.15 -21.52 12.89
N ILE A 421 -1.12 -21.33 12.01
CA ILE A 421 -2.12 -22.36 11.66
C ILE A 421 -2.11 -22.56 10.15
N ASN A 422 -1.94 -23.81 9.74
CA ASN A 422 -1.89 -24.20 8.33
C ASN A 422 -2.97 -25.23 8.06
N TYR A 423 -3.95 -24.88 7.23
CA TYR A 423 -4.98 -25.79 6.74
C TYR A 423 -4.73 -26.18 5.29
N ALA A 424 -5.28 -27.29 4.88
CA ALA A 424 -5.35 -27.69 3.48
C ALA A 424 -6.76 -28.15 3.10
N TRP A 425 -7.14 -27.93 1.85
CA TRP A 425 -8.33 -28.59 1.30
C TRP A 425 -7.99 -30.00 0.85
N PRO A 426 -8.98 -30.92 0.69
CA PRO A 426 -8.72 -32.24 0.17
C PRO A 426 -8.09 -32.26 -1.22
N SER A 427 -8.30 -31.20 -2.02
CA SER A 427 -7.71 -30.98 -3.35
C SER A 427 -6.26 -30.49 -3.32
N ALA A 428 -5.68 -30.24 -2.13
CA ALA A 428 -4.35 -29.70 -2.01
C ALA A 428 -3.28 -30.74 -2.42
N ASN A 429 -2.29 -30.26 -3.15
CA ASN A 429 -1.12 -31.03 -3.56
C ASN A 429 0.12 -30.35 -2.98
N ILE A 430 0.67 -30.89 -1.90
CA ILE A 430 1.84 -30.33 -1.19
C ILE A 430 3.03 -31.24 -1.46
N ALA A 431 3.96 -30.82 -2.32
CA ALA A 431 5.07 -31.66 -2.75
C ALA A 431 6.29 -30.85 -3.17
N VAL A 432 7.41 -31.53 -3.38
CA VAL A 432 8.63 -30.89 -3.94
C VAL A 432 8.38 -30.38 -5.35
N MET A 433 7.62 -31.13 -6.15
CA MET A 433 7.21 -30.76 -7.52
C MET A 433 5.98 -31.58 -7.93
N GLY A 434 5.35 -31.20 -9.04
CA GLY A 434 4.27 -31.99 -9.62
C GLY A 434 4.78 -33.34 -10.14
N ALA A 435 3.88 -34.33 -10.18
CA ALA A 435 4.22 -35.72 -10.53
C ALA A 435 4.91 -35.86 -11.90
N GLU A 436 4.45 -35.11 -12.92
CA GLU A 436 5.04 -35.12 -14.26
C GLU A 436 6.53 -34.76 -14.27
N GLY A 437 6.88 -33.66 -13.54
CA GLY A 437 8.28 -33.24 -13.41
C GLY A 437 9.11 -34.22 -12.57
N ALA A 438 8.52 -34.84 -11.54
CA ALA A 438 9.21 -35.79 -10.69
C ALA A 438 9.61 -37.06 -11.45
N VAL A 439 8.75 -37.55 -12.30
CA VAL A 439 9.00 -38.78 -13.13
C VAL A 439 10.15 -38.58 -14.10
N GLU A 440 10.29 -37.37 -14.68
CA GLU A 440 11.42 -37.07 -15.58
C GLU A 440 12.78 -37.20 -14.86
N ILE A 441 12.82 -36.92 -13.57
CA ILE A 441 14.03 -36.98 -12.75
C ILE A 441 14.26 -38.39 -12.18
N LEU A 442 13.22 -38.98 -11.58
CA LEU A 442 13.33 -40.24 -10.83
C LEU A 442 13.38 -41.49 -11.72
N LYS A 443 12.81 -41.46 -12.92
CA LYS A 443 12.82 -42.50 -13.99
C LYS A 443 12.28 -43.88 -13.59
N ASN A 444 12.20 -44.23 -12.31
CA ASN A 444 11.83 -45.52 -11.77
C ASN A 444 10.46 -45.56 -11.08
N ILE A 445 9.71 -44.47 -11.17
CA ILE A 445 8.38 -44.32 -10.58
C ILE A 445 7.44 -43.75 -11.64
N ASP A 446 6.18 -44.19 -11.67
CA ASP A 446 5.20 -43.58 -12.55
C ASP A 446 4.52 -42.33 -11.89
N ALA A 447 3.92 -41.47 -12.71
CA ALA A 447 3.31 -40.23 -12.26
C ALA A 447 2.15 -40.47 -11.29
N LYS A 448 1.40 -41.57 -11.45
CA LYS A 448 0.29 -41.91 -10.57
C LYS A 448 0.82 -42.32 -9.20
N GLU A 449 1.82 -43.16 -9.16
CA GLU A 449 2.45 -43.60 -7.92
C GLU A 449 3.05 -42.43 -7.14
N TYR A 450 3.76 -41.49 -7.83
CA TYR A 450 4.28 -40.32 -7.20
C TYR A 450 3.17 -39.39 -6.66
N ASN A 451 2.09 -39.24 -7.45
CA ASN A 451 0.95 -38.42 -7.06
C ASN A 451 0.26 -39.00 -5.81
N ASP A 452 0.00 -40.29 -5.79
CA ASP A 452 -0.67 -40.98 -4.67
C ASP A 452 0.18 -40.92 -3.38
N LEU A 453 1.50 -41.02 -3.49
CA LEU A 453 2.40 -40.99 -2.35
C LEU A 453 2.63 -39.55 -1.81
N PHE A 454 2.83 -38.56 -2.69
CA PHE A 454 3.38 -37.27 -2.28
C PHE A 454 2.49 -36.06 -2.60
N CYS A 455 1.70 -36.09 -3.69
CA CYS A 455 0.91 -34.96 -4.11
C CYS A 455 -0.49 -34.94 -3.48
N ASN A 456 -0.56 -35.03 -2.17
CA ASN A 456 -1.80 -34.98 -1.41
C ASN A 456 -1.61 -34.29 -0.04
N PRO A 457 -2.67 -33.81 0.61
CA PRO A 457 -2.52 -33.11 1.89
C PRO A 457 -2.22 -34.04 3.06
N TYR A 458 -2.60 -35.32 2.96
CA TYR A 458 -2.48 -36.29 4.07
C TYR A 458 -1.03 -36.65 4.33
N ASN A 459 -0.18 -36.68 3.30
CA ASN A 459 1.24 -36.87 3.48
C ASN A 459 1.84 -35.72 4.35
N ALA A 460 1.56 -34.45 4.05
CA ALA A 460 2.00 -33.33 4.86
C ALA A 460 1.40 -33.38 6.29
N ALA A 461 0.13 -33.76 6.42
CA ALA A 461 -0.55 -33.92 7.71
C ALA A 461 0.11 -34.98 8.60
N SER A 462 0.52 -36.12 8.02
CA SER A 462 1.16 -37.23 8.77
C SER A 462 2.49 -36.80 9.44
N TYR A 463 3.16 -35.79 8.90
CA TYR A 463 4.38 -35.20 9.50
C TYR A 463 4.07 -33.98 10.40
N GLY A 464 2.81 -33.57 10.54
CA GLY A 464 2.45 -32.36 11.30
C GLY A 464 2.86 -31.08 10.60
N TYR A 465 3.01 -31.07 9.28
CA TYR A 465 3.36 -29.86 8.48
C TYR A 465 2.13 -29.03 8.11
N ILE A 466 0.95 -29.56 8.30
CA ILE A 466 -0.33 -28.85 8.35
C ILE A 466 -1.10 -29.29 9.59
N ASP A 467 -1.97 -28.39 10.08
CA ASP A 467 -2.73 -28.62 11.33
C ASP A 467 -4.03 -29.42 11.09
N ASP A 468 -4.63 -29.27 9.89
CA ASP A 468 -5.84 -30.03 9.54
C ASP A 468 -6.11 -29.99 8.03
N VAL A 469 -6.85 -31.01 7.55
CA VAL A 469 -7.47 -31.02 6.23
C VAL A 469 -8.94 -30.69 6.41
N ILE A 470 -9.38 -29.55 5.86
CA ILE A 470 -10.71 -28.98 6.10
C ILE A 470 -11.61 -29.06 4.86
N GLU A 471 -12.92 -29.22 5.07
CA GLU A 471 -13.89 -29.06 3.99
C GLU A 471 -13.84 -27.60 3.45
N PRO A 472 -13.78 -27.39 2.11
CA PRO A 472 -13.68 -26.05 1.53
C PRO A 472 -14.77 -25.08 2.02
N ARG A 473 -16.03 -25.54 2.12
CA ARG A 473 -17.17 -24.73 2.60
C ARG A 473 -16.99 -24.15 4.00
N ASN A 474 -16.15 -24.77 4.85
CA ASN A 474 -15.91 -24.36 6.23
C ASN A 474 -14.75 -23.36 6.36
N THR A 475 -14.11 -22.94 5.28
CA THR A 475 -12.89 -22.15 5.31
C THR A 475 -13.04 -20.85 6.11
N ARG A 476 -14.12 -20.06 5.87
CA ARG A 476 -14.40 -18.85 6.65
C ARG A 476 -14.41 -19.12 8.15
N PHE A 477 -15.23 -20.06 8.59
CA PHE A 477 -15.39 -20.42 9.99
C PHE A 477 -14.07 -20.88 10.63
N ARG A 478 -13.31 -21.73 9.93
CA ARG A 478 -12.03 -22.26 10.42
C ARG A 478 -10.96 -21.15 10.55
N VAL A 479 -10.88 -20.27 9.56
CA VAL A 479 -9.93 -19.13 9.58
C VAL A 479 -10.29 -18.15 10.70
N ILE A 480 -11.56 -17.78 10.87
CA ILE A 480 -12.00 -16.89 11.97
C ILE A 480 -11.62 -17.49 13.32
N ARG A 481 -11.91 -18.77 13.56
CA ARG A 481 -11.54 -19.42 14.83
C ARG A 481 -10.03 -19.47 15.07
N ALA A 482 -9.24 -19.70 14.01
CA ALA A 482 -7.79 -19.65 14.11
C ALA A 482 -7.28 -18.24 14.48
N LEU A 483 -7.84 -17.21 13.88
CA LEU A 483 -7.51 -15.80 14.19
C LEU A 483 -7.92 -15.45 15.63
N GLU A 484 -9.07 -15.90 16.10
CA GLU A 484 -9.53 -15.71 17.48
C GLU A 484 -8.60 -16.39 18.49
N GLN A 485 -8.21 -17.63 18.21
CA GLN A 485 -7.23 -18.38 19.03
C GLN A 485 -5.89 -17.64 19.11
N LEU A 486 -5.47 -17.01 18.02
CA LEU A 486 -4.19 -16.32 17.90
C LEU A 486 -4.25 -14.84 18.34
N ALA A 487 -5.40 -14.31 18.73
CA ALA A 487 -5.57 -12.90 19.09
C ALA A 487 -4.62 -12.45 20.22
N GLY A 488 -4.27 -13.36 21.12
CA GLY A 488 -3.31 -13.10 22.21
C GLY A 488 -1.85 -13.42 21.85
N LYS A 489 -1.54 -13.72 20.59
CA LYS A 489 -0.17 -14.08 20.18
C LYS A 489 0.81 -12.97 20.49
N LYS A 490 1.87 -13.32 21.22
CA LYS A 490 3.03 -12.46 21.48
C LYS A 490 4.29 -13.18 21.03
N GLN A 491 4.87 -12.69 19.96
CA GLN A 491 6.09 -13.23 19.39
C GLN A 491 7.11 -12.09 19.27
N GLN A 492 8.33 -12.32 19.73
CA GLN A 492 9.43 -11.37 19.61
C GLN A 492 10.53 -12.01 18.75
N ASN A 493 11.07 -11.21 17.86
CA ASN A 493 12.27 -11.57 17.13
C ASN A 493 13.53 -11.31 18.01
N PRO A 494 14.64 -12.00 17.76
CA PRO A 494 15.91 -11.65 18.39
C PRO A 494 16.21 -10.16 18.21
N TRP A 495 16.80 -9.55 19.26
CA TRP A 495 17.17 -8.15 19.17
C TRP A 495 18.15 -7.91 18.02
N LYS A 496 17.92 -6.87 17.23
CA LYS A 496 18.78 -6.39 16.16
C LYS A 496 18.66 -4.87 16.02
N LYS A 497 19.75 -4.23 15.61
CA LYS A 497 19.75 -2.78 15.38
C LYS A 497 18.75 -2.39 14.26
N HIS A 498 18.75 -3.14 13.21
CA HIS A 498 17.77 -3.18 12.11
C HIS A 498 17.96 -4.52 11.39
N ASP A 499 17.04 -4.87 10.54
CA ASP A 499 17.18 -6.05 9.67
C ASP A 499 18.13 -5.75 8.50
N ASN A 500 18.71 -6.82 7.93
CA ASN A 500 19.45 -6.77 6.67
C ASN A 500 18.67 -7.56 5.62
N LEU A 501 17.52 -6.98 5.26
CA LEU A 501 16.63 -7.50 4.22
C LEU A 501 17.37 -7.55 2.87
N PRO A 502 17.25 -8.60 2.06
CA PRO A 502 17.74 -8.60 0.69
C PRO A 502 17.00 -7.54 -0.16
N LEU A 503 17.59 -6.35 -0.29
CA LEU A 503 17.01 -5.17 -0.95
C LEU A 503 16.98 -5.30 -2.48
#